data_9734ac8b79981f65500c6e8d7d19e0b9
#
_entry.id   9734ac8b79981f65500c6e8d7d19e0b9
#
_cell.length_a   1.000
_cell.length_b   1.000
_cell.length_c   1.000
_cell.angle_alpha   90.00
_cell.angle_beta   90.00
_cell.angle_gamma   90.00
#
_symmetry.space_group_name_H-M   'P 1'
#
loop_
_entity.id
_entity.type
_entity.pdbx_description
1 polymer ?
#
loop_
_entity_poly.entity_id
_entity_poly.type
_entity_poly.pdbx_seq_one_letter_code
_entity_poly.pdbx_strand_id
1 'polypeptide(L)'
;MNKVFFDLEWNTGFLDGNSFDEIIEIGAVKTDEEYRQIDGFRRLIRPVIYRKMNPYIQKILAITMKDLQGEEPLASVAKAFFDWCGDCDTLIAWSGNDFGVLEKNLAHIGMKIPEQLVRYDVQMAYAYRTENSIRNYALKTAVEAMELPEPEGQEYHDAYCDAQFTAAIGRALTERYGPLPAVEELQALKNTLVKPKKPKLPLMYSVKKAIRMEQYVAFPCPTCGLPLRMPCWYALDDKHFIGQARCPECGLRYAELTCDHFRQNRCDAHFTLWGEASDYAKDQMKKAVELDHCIKLYSPRRKKEAK
;
A
#
# COMPACT_ATOMS: atom_id res chain seq x y z
N MET A 1 -6.61 -25.46 -5.48
CA MET A 1 -7.60 -24.78 -6.38
C MET A 1 -6.92 -23.68 -7.17
N ASN A 2 -7.40 -23.41 -8.39
CA ASN A 2 -6.85 -22.38 -9.25
C ASN A 2 -7.05 -21.00 -8.65
N LYS A 3 -6.12 -20.07 -8.92
CA LYS A 3 -6.15 -18.69 -8.45
C LYS A 3 -6.14 -17.73 -9.63
N VAL A 4 -6.70 -16.55 -9.46
CA VAL A 4 -6.67 -15.48 -10.45
C VAL A 4 -5.88 -14.30 -9.91
N PHE A 5 -4.80 -13.95 -10.58
CA PHE A 5 -4.08 -12.71 -10.37
C PHE A 5 -4.59 -11.67 -11.37
N PHE A 6 -4.90 -10.47 -10.92
CA PHE A 6 -5.41 -9.42 -11.78
C PHE A 6 -4.80 -8.07 -11.44
N ASP A 7 -4.81 -7.22 -12.42
CA ASP A 7 -4.46 -5.82 -12.32
C ASP A 7 -5.42 -4.98 -13.16
N LEU A 8 -5.49 -3.69 -12.89
CA LEU A 8 -6.39 -2.76 -13.54
C LEU A 8 -5.65 -1.52 -14.01
N GLU A 9 -6.01 -1.03 -15.21
CA GLU A 9 -5.69 0.34 -15.59
C GLU A 9 -6.96 1.19 -15.54
N TRP A 10 -6.82 2.45 -15.12
CA TRP A 10 -7.96 3.35 -14.98
C TRP A 10 -7.66 4.79 -15.36
N ASN A 11 -8.68 5.49 -15.77
CA ASN A 11 -8.65 6.92 -16.02
C ASN A 11 -9.24 7.68 -14.81
N THR A 12 -8.51 8.63 -14.27
CA THR A 12 -8.90 9.37 -13.06
C THR A 12 -9.58 10.69 -13.40
N GLY A 13 -10.66 10.98 -12.71
CA GLY A 13 -11.38 12.25 -12.80
C GLY A 13 -12.28 12.50 -11.59
N PHE A 14 -13.34 13.28 -11.80
CA PHE A 14 -14.35 13.58 -10.78
C PHE A 14 -15.73 13.18 -11.28
N LEU A 15 -16.49 12.50 -10.43
CA LEU A 15 -17.89 12.17 -10.61
C LEU A 15 -18.66 12.70 -9.39
N ASP A 16 -19.65 13.56 -9.62
CA ASP A 16 -20.47 14.19 -8.56
C ASP A 16 -19.62 14.84 -7.43
N GLY A 17 -18.53 15.49 -7.83
CA GLY A 17 -17.61 16.20 -6.91
C GLY A 17 -16.63 15.31 -6.14
N ASN A 18 -16.66 14.00 -6.34
CA ASN A 18 -15.74 13.03 -5.73
C ASN A 18 -14.76 12.48 -6.75
N SER A 19 -13.54 12.15 -6.33
CA SER A 19 -12.60 11.44 -7.19
C SER A 19 -13.14 10.07 -7.54
N PHE A 20 -13.12 9.76 -8.84
CA PHE A 20 -13.54 8.48 -9.38
C PHE A 20 -12.51 7.98 -10.40
N ASP A 21 -12.10 6.74 -10.24
CA ASP A 21 -11.15 6.06 -11.12
C ASP A 21 -11.96 5.10 -11.99
N GLU A 22 -12.17 5.46 -13.26
CA GLU A 22 -12.94 4.66 -14.22
C GLU A 22 -12.04 3.62 -14.87
N ILE A 23 -12.33 2.33 -14.69
CA ILE A 23 -11.56 1.23 -15.25
C ILE A 23 -11.61 1.26 -16.77
N ILE A 24 -10.44 1.15 -17.41
CA ILE A 24 -10.25 1.11 -18.86
C ILE A 24 -9.57 -0.15 -19.38
N GLU A 25 -8.97 -0.95 -18.49
CA GLU A 25 -8.43 -2.27 -18.79
C GLU A 25 -8.55 -3.19 -17.59
N ILE A 26 -8.82 -4.48 -17.85
CA ILE A 26 -8.65 -5.59 -16.93
C ILE A 26 -7.65 -6.55 -17.54
N GLY A 27 -6.53 -6.77 -16.85
CA GLY A 27 -5.56 -7.80 -17.15
C GLY A 27 -5.54 -8.85 -16.05
N ALA A 28 -5.55 -10.14 -16.39
CA ALA A 28 -5.51 -11.19 -15.41
C ALA A 28 -4.85 -12.47 -15.94
N VAL A 29 -4.27 -13.23 -15.02
CA VAL A 29 -3.75 -14.57 -15.28
C VAL A 29 -4.36 -15.57 -14.30
N LYS A 30 -4.77 -16.71 -14.82
CA LYS A 30 -5.19 -17.86 -14.02
C LYS A 30 -3.99 -18.77 -13.79
N THR A 31 -3.82 -19.25 -12.58
CA THR A 31 -2.71 -20.11 -12.21
C THR A 31 -3.20 -21.42 -11.57
N ASP A 32 -2.37 -22.44 -11.66
CA ASP A 32 -2.53 -23.67 -10.87
C ASP A 32 -2.12 -23.48 -9.40
N GLU A 33 -2.12 -24.55 -8.63
CA GLU A 33 -1.76 -24.54 -7.21
C GLU A 33 -0.28 -24.18 -6.98
N GLU A 34 0.60 -24.43 -7.96
CA GLU A 34 2.02 -24.07 -7.92
C GLU A 34 2.30 -22.69 -8.53
N TYR A 35 1.26 -21.88 -8.74
CA TYR A 35 1.34 -20.55 -9.31
C TYR A 35 1.90 -20.48 -10.74
N ARG A 36 1.79 -21.56 -11.52
CA ARG A 36 2.12 -21.56 -12.94
C ARG A 36 0.91 -21.07 -13.74
N GLN A 37 1.14 -20.14 -14.65
CA GLN A 37 0.06 -19.63 -15.50
C GLN A 37 -0.51 -20.75 -16.39
N ILE A 38 -1.83 -20.91 -16.38
CA ILE A 38 -2.57 -21.87 -17.17
C ILE A 38 -3.52 -21.20 -18.18
N ASP A 39 -3.91 -19.95 -17.94
CA ASP A 39 -4.79 -19.18 -18.82
C ASP A 39 -4.58 -17.68 -18.60
N GLY A 40 -5.15 -16.85 -19.48
CA GLY A 40 -5.04 -15.40 -19.42
C GLY A 40 -6.30 -14.68 -19.89
N PHE A 41 -6.57 -13.54 -19.30
CA PHE A 41 -7.67 -12.64 -19.65
C PHE A 41 -7.13 -11.22 -19.83
N ARG A 42 -7.43 -10.60 -20.97
CA ARG A 42 -7.11 -9.21 -21.22
C ARG A 42 -8.23 -8.55 -21.99
N ARG A 43 -8.77 -7.44 -21.48
CA ARG A 43 -9.80 -6.66 -22.17
C ARG A 43 -9.63 -5.19 -21.90
N LEU A 44 -9.59 -4.41 -22.96
CA LEU A 44 -9.82 -2.98 -22.89
C LEU A 44 -11.31 -2.72 -22.67
N ILE A 45 -11.63 -1.59 -22.04
CA ILE A 45 -12.98 -1.23 -21.61
C ILE A 45 -13.30 0.16 -22.12
N ARG A 46 -14.42 0.29 -22.80
CA ARG A 46 -14.90 1.59 -23.24
C ARG A 46 -15.43 2.39 -22.06
N PRO A 47 -14.79 3.53 -21.74
CA PRO A 47 -15.24 4.39 -20.64
C PRO A 47 -16.59 5.02 -21.00
N VAL A 48 -17.45 5.13 -20.01
CA VAL A 48 -18.80 5.73 -20.13
C VAL A 48 -18.93 7.04 -19.35
N ILE A 49 -18.06 7.26 -18.37
CA ILE A 49 -18.03 8.45 -17.53
C ILE A 49 -17.16 9.54 -18.16
N TYR A 50 -15.92 9.23 -18.51
CA TYR A 50 -14.97 10.20 -19.05
C TYR A 50 -14.81 10.08 -20.55
N ARG A 51 -14.96 11.22 -21.24
CA ARG A 51 -14.77 11.32 -22.69
C ARG A 51 -13.35 11.66 -23.12
N LYS A 52 -12.45 11.93 -22.16
CA LYS A 52 -11.04 12.29 -22.39
C LYS A 52 -10.18 11.64 -21.34
N MET A 53 -8.99 11.25 -21.75
CA MET A 53 -7.97 10.79 -20.81
C MET A 53 -7.49 11.96 -19.94
N ASN A 54 -7.27 11.68 -18.69
CA ASN A 54 -6.54 12.58 -17.80
C ASN A 54 -5.11 12.76 -18.36
N PRO A 55 -4.61 14.02 -18.51
CA PRO A 55 -3.29 14.26 -19.10
C PRO A 55 -2.12 13.62 -18.34
N TYR A 56 -2.28 13.35 -17.06
CA TYR A 56 -1.29 12.63 -16.27
C TYR A 56 -1.31 11.13 -16.62
N ILE A 57 -2.48 10.51 -16.66
CA ILE A 57 -2.67 9.10 -17.00
C ILE A 57 -2.19 8.83 -18.44
N GLN A 58 -2.48 9.73 -19.37
CA GLN A 58 -2.03 9.60 -20.78
C GLN A 58 -0.50 9.59 -20.94
N LYS A 59 0.26 10.08 -19.94
CA LYS A 59 1.73 10.01 -19.97
C LYS A 59 2.30 8.70 -19.45
N ILE A 60 1.50 7.96 -18.71
CA ILE A 60 1.90 6.73 -18.04
C ILE A 60 1.45 5.52 -18.86
N LEU A 61 0.20 5.54 -19.34
CA LEU A 61 -0.39 4.44 -20.10
C LEU A 61 -0.17 4.61 -21.60
N ALA A 62 0.13 3.50 -22.28
CA ALA A 62 0.14 3.44 -23.72
C ALA A 62 -1.28 3.49 -24.35
N ILE A 63 -2.32 3.27 -23.53
CA ILE A 63 -3.73 3.23 -23.95
C ILE A 63 -4.23 4.64 -24.25
N THR A 64 -4.90 4.82 -25.38
CA THR A 64 -5.52 6.08 -25.78
C THR A 64 -7.04 5.97 -25.84
N MET A 65 -7.76 7.10 -25.79
CA MET A 65 -9.22 7.11 -25.98
C MET A 65 -9.67 6.52 -27.32
N LYS A 66 -8.81 6.56 -28.32
CA LYS A 66 -9.12 5.96 -29.65
C LYS A 66 -9.15 4.44 -29.57
N ASP A 67 -8.26 3.85 -28.80
CA ASP A 67 -8.18 2.40 -28.62
C ASP A 67 -9.41 1.86 -27.87
N LEU A 68 -10.01 2.70 -27.03
CA LEU A 68 -11.17 2.33 -26.20
C LEU A 68 -12.54 2.52 -26.87
N GLN A 69 -12.61 3.26 -28.02
CA GLN A 69 -13.90 3.65 -28.62
C GLN A 69 -14.74 2.49 -29.13
N GLY A 70 -14.10 1.42 -29.61
CA GLY A 70 -14.78 0.23 -30.15
C GLY A 70 -15.02 -0.88 -29.16
N GLU A 71 -14.53 -0.69 -27.92
CA GLU A 71 -14.54 -1.74 -26.91
C GLU A 71 -15.90 -1.87 -26.19
N GLU A 72 -16.08 -2.97 -25.48
CA GLU A 72 -17.26 -3.23 -24.68
C GLU A 72 -17.26 -2.38 -23.40
N PRO A 73 -18.44 -2.02 -22.88
CA PRO A 73 -18.53 -1.33 -21.59
C PRO A 73 -18.20 -2.28 -20.44
N LEU A 74 -17.85 -1.71 -19.28
CA LEU A 74 -17.47 -2.46 -18.07
C LEU A 74 -18.47 -3.56 -17.71
N ALA A 75 -19.78 -3.35 -17.85
CA ALA A 75 -20.78 -4.35 -17.49
C ALA A 75 -20.60 -5.68 -18.25
N SER A 76 -20.33 -5.61 -19.56
CA SER A 76 -20.07 -6.80 -20.40
C SER A 76 -18.72 -7.44 -20.03
N VAL A 77 -17.67 -6.63 -19.91
CA VAL A 77 -16.31 -7.12 -19.61
C VAL A 77 -16.25 -7.73 -18.21
N ALA A 78 -16.84 -7.10 -17.21
CA ALA A 78 -16.88 -7.62 -15.84
C ALA A 78 -17.62 -8.96 -15.76
N LYS A 79 -18.75 -9.09 -16.47
CA LYS A 79 -19.46 -10.37 -16.57
C LYS A 79 -18.54 -11.43 -17.18
N ALA A 80 -17.93 -11.14 -18.32
CA ALA A 80 -17.00 -12.08 -18.99
C ALA A 80 -15.80 -12.44 -18.11
N PHE A 81 -15.27 -11.47 -17.35
CA PHE A 81 -14.17 -11.68 -16.40
C PHE A 81 -14.55 -12.65 -15.30
N PHE A 82 -15.70 -12.45 -14.64
CA PHE A 82 -16.13 -13.36 -13.58
C PHE A 82 -16.58 -14.73 -14.10
N ASP A 83 -17.17 -14.80 -15.29
CA ASP A 83 -17.46 -16.08 -15.96
C ASP A 83 -16.15 -16.82 -16.27
N TRP A 84 -15.09 -16.13 -16.72
CA TRP A 84 -13.76 -16.68 -16.95
C TRP A 84 -13.06 -17.11 -15.66
N CYS A 85 -13.25 -16.41 -14.53
CA CYS A 85 -12.74 -16.86 -13.24
C CYS A 85 -13.22 -18.28 -12.92
N GLY A 86 -14.47 -18.63 -13.25
CA GLY A 86 -15.01 -19.98 -13.16
C GLY A 86 -15.02 -20.49 -11.72
N ASP A 87 -14.31 -21.61 -11.49
CA ASP A 87 -14.19 -22.31 -10.22
C ASP A 87 -13.04 -21.83 -9.33
N CYS A 88 -12.36 -20.73 -9.69
CA CYS A 88 -11.33 -20.15 -8.84
C CYS A 88 -11.92 -19.64 -7.53
N ASP A 89 -11.20 -19.84 -6.44
CA ASP A 89 -11.61 -19.44 -5.09
C ASP A 89 -10.99 -18.13 -4.62
N THR A 90 -9.89 -17.71 -5.26
CA THR A 90 -9.11 -16.56 -4.81
C THR A 90 -8.82 -15.60 -5.97
N LEU A 91 -9.15 -14.33 -5.74
CA LEU A 91 -8.80 -13.20 -6.58
C LEU A 91 -7.66 -12.43 -5.92
N ILE A 92 -6.54 -12.29 -6.59
CA ILE A 92 -5.29 -11.75 -6.08
C ILE A 92 -4.90 -10.51 -6.85
N ALA A 93 -4.57 -9.43 -6.15
CA ALA A 93 -4.00 -8.22 -6.74
C ALA A 93 -2.64 -7.89 -6.12
N TRP A 94 -1.85 -7.07 -6.82
CA TRP A 94 -0.63 -6.52 -6.21
C TRP A 94 -0.95 -5.73 -4.97
N SER A 95 -2.01 -4.94 -4.97
CA SER A 95 -2.40 -4.12 -3.82
C SER A 95 -3.91 -4.13 -3.55
N GLY A 96 -4.28 -3.75 -2.34
CA GLY A 96 -5.70 -3.56 -1.97
C GLY A 96 -6.39 -2.42 -2.73
N ASN A 97 -5.65 -1.55 -3.43
CA ASN A 97 -6.21 -0.45 -4.21
C ASN A 97 -7.03 -0.95 -5.39
N ASP A 98 -6.56 -1.98 -6.09
CA ASP A 98 -7.23 -2.58 -7.24
C ASP A 98 -8.61 -3.10 -6.86
N PHE A 99 -8.72 -3.76 -5.71
CA PHE A 99 -10.03 -4.17 -5.17
C PHE A 99 -10.94 -2.97 -4.91
N GLY A 100 -10.38 -1.88 -4.34
CA GLY A 100 -11.15 -0.67 -4.07
C GLY A 100 -11.67 0.01 -5.34
N VAL A 101 -10.86 0.04 -6.41
CA VAL A 101 -11.24 0.57 -7.73
C VAL A 101 -12.28 -0.35 -8.36
N LEU A 102 -12.05 -1.66 -8.37
CA LEU A 102 -12.99 -2.64 -8.92
C LEU A 102 -14.36 -2.55 -8.25
N GLU A 103 -14.42 -2.55 -6.93
CA GLU A 103 -15.66 -2.44 -6.16
C GLU A 103 -16.46 -1.19 -6.46
N LYS A 104 -15.80 -0.03 -6.51
CA LYS A 104 -16.47 1.24 -6.83
C LYS A 104 -17.06 1.23 -8.23
N ASN A 105 -16.32 0.71 -9.20
CA ASN A 105 -16.79 0.63 -10.58
C ASN A 105 -17.94 -0.37 -10.73
N LEU A 106 -17.83 -1.55 -10.11
CA LEU A 106 -18.91 -2.54 -10.11
C LEU A 106 -20.18 -1.99 -9.42
N ALA A 107 -20.05 -1.33 -8.27
CA ALA A 107 -21.16 -0.71 -7.58
C ALA A 107 -21.87 0.35 -8.43
N HIS A 108 -21.11 1.13 -9.22
CA HIS A 108 -21.65 2.14 -10.13
C HIS A 108 -22.55 1.53 -11.23
N ILE A 109 -22.27 0.29 -11.64
CA ILE A 109 -23.07 -0.45 -12.63
C ILE A 109 -24.02 -1.47 -12.01
N GLY A 110 -24.22 -1.45 -10.69
CA GLY A 110 -25.12 -2.36 -9.97
C GLY A 110 -24.62 -3.80 -9.84
N MET A 111 -23.30 -4.01 -9.97
CA MET A 111 -22.63 -5.31 -9.82
C MET A 111 -21.79 -5.36 -8.55
N LYS A 112 -21.34 -6.55 -8.17
CA LYS A 112 -20.39 -6.77 -7.07
C LYS A 112 -19.45 -7.92 -7.41
N ILE A 113 -18.28 -7.95 -6.74
CA ILE A 113 -17.38 -9.11 -6.80
C ILE A 113 -18.14 -10.32 -6.25
N PRO A 114 -18.12 -11.48 -6.92
CA PRO A 114 -18.74 -12.72 -6.42
C PRO A 114 -18.25 -13.08 -5.02
N GLU A 115 -19.17 -13.43 -4.12
CA GLU A 115 -18.87 -13.66 -2.70
C GLU A 115 -17.96 -14.85 -2.43
N GLN A 116 -17.93 -15.82 -3.35
CA GLN A 116 -17.06 -16.99 -3.28
C GLN A 116 -15.59 -16.67 -3.54
N LEU A 117 -15.26 -15.52 -4.16
CA LEU A 117 -13.89 -15.11 -4.44
C LEU A 117 -13.26 -14.44 -3.21
N VAL A 118 -12.34 -15.12 -2.56
CA VAL A 118 -11.52 -14.55 -1.50
C VAL A 118 -10.56 -13.52 -2.09
N ARG A 119 -10.48 -12.34 -1.48
CA ARG A 119 -9.59 -11.25 -1.92
C ARG A 119 -8.25 -11.37 -1.23
N TYR A 120 -7.18 -11.31 -1.99
CA TYR A 120 -5.84 -11.45 -1.46
C TYR A 120 -4.92 -10.33 -1.96
N ASP A 121 -4.26 -9.65 -1.02
CA ASP A 121 -3.27 -8.59 -1.27
C ASP A 121 -1.87 -9.20 -1.17
N VAL A 122 -1.22 -9.42 -2.32
CA VAL A 122 0.10 -10.05 -2.36
C VAL A 122 1.22 -9.09 -1.98
N GLN A 123 1.02 -7.78 -2.12
CA GLN A 123 1.98 -6.77 -1.64
C GLN A 123 2.15 -6.86 -0.13
N MET A 124 1.03 -7.08 0.59
CA MET A 124 1.06 -7.25 2.03
C MET A 124 1.80 -8.53 2.42
N ALA A 125 1.55 -9.64 1.70
CA ALA A 125 2.28 -10.89 1.91
C ALA A 125 3.78 -10.73 1.62
N TYR A 126 4.14 -10.00 0.56
CA TYR A 126 5.52 -9.65 0.23
C TYR A 126 6.18 -8.89 1.37
N ALA A 127 5.58 -7.78 1.81
CA ALA A 127 6.10 -6.95 2.89
C ALA A 127 6.26 -7.73 4.20
N TYR A 128 5.31 -8.61 4.51
CA TYR A 128 5.36 -9.46 5.70
C TYR A 128 6.50 -10.47 5.62
N ARG A 129 6.63 -11.19 4.50
CA ARG A 129 7.63 -12.26 4.34
C ARG A 129 9.06 -11.74 4.24
N THR A 130 9.25 -10.59 3.59
CA THR A 130 10.59 -10.03 3.37
C THR A 130 11.08 -9.15 4.51
N GLU A 131 10.20 -8.39 5.17
CA GLU A 131 10.58 -7.38 6.16
C GLU A 131 9.76 -7.41 7.45
N ASN A 132 8.86 -8.38 7.61
CA ASN A 132 7.90 -8.41 8.73
C ASN A 132 7.20 -7.05 8.91
N SER A 133 6.72 -6.47 7.81
CA SER A 133 6.12 -5.15 7.75
C SER A 133 4.83 -5.14 6.94
N ILE A 134 4.13 -4.00 6.89
CA ILE A 134 3.00 -3.75 5.98
C ILE A 134 3.27 -2.54 5.08
N ARG A 135 4.53 -2.22 4.85
CA ARG A 135 4.93 -1.13 3.96
C ARG A 135 4.43 -1.41 2.55
N ASN A 136 4.03 -0.35 1.84
CA ASN A 136 3.69 -0.44 0.43
C ASN A 136 4.97 -0.41 -0.42
N TYR A 137 4.99 -1.27 -1.43
CA TYR A 137 6.08 -1.36 -2.41
C TYR A 137 5.53 -1.15 -3.81
N ALA A 138 6.27 -0.49 -4.69
CA ALA A 138 5.95 -0.54 -6.10
C ALA A 138 6.18 -1.98 -6.62
N LEU A 139 5.33 -2.44 -7.54
CA LEU A 139 5.46 -3.77 -8.15
C LEU A 139 6.86 -3.98 -8.73
N LYS A 140 7.35 -3.04 -9.51
CA LYS A 140 8.70 -3.04 -10.08
C LYS A 140 9.79 -3.24 -9.03
N THR A 141 9.72 -2.51 -7.90
CA THR A 141 10.70 -2.65 -6.81
C THR A 141 10.70 -4.06 -6.21
N ALA A 142 9.54 -4.70 -6.11
CA ALA A 142 9.45 -6.07 -5.59
C ALA A 142 9.98 -7.08 -6.63
N VAL A 143 9.71 -6.90 -7.92
CA VAL A 143 10.25 -7.72 -9.00
C VAL A 143 11.77 -7.67 -9.01
N GLU A 144 12.36 -6.46 -8.97
CA GLU A 144 13.81 -6.24 -8.91
C GLU A 144 14.43 -6.86 -7.65
N ALA A 145 13.84 -6.63 -6.47
CA ALA A 145 14.33 -7.14 -5.19
C ALA A 145 14.26 -8.69 -5.09
N MET A 146 13.31 -9.30 -5.79
CA MET A 146 13.20 -10.75 -5.87
C MET A 146 13.98 -11.37 -7.04
N GLU A 147 14.70 -10.55 -7.80
CA GLU A 147 15.52 -10.98 -8.95
C GLU A 147 14.69 -11.80 -9.97
N LEU A 148 13.44 -11.39 -10.19
CA LEU A 148 12.58 -12.08 -11.14
C LEU A 148 12.91 -11.63 -12.57
N PRO A 149 12.88 -12.57 -13.54
CA PRO A 149 13.12 -12.21 -14.92
C PRO A 149 12.04 -11.27 -15.42
N GLU A 150 12.45 -10.14 -15.99
CA GLU A 150 11.56 -9.27 -16.75
C GLU A 150 11.48 -9.84 -18.17
N PRO A 151 10.28 -10.22 -18.67
CA PRO A 151 10.15 -10.68 -20.03
C PRO A 151 10.52 -9.58 -21.03
N GLU A 152 11.27 -9.93 -22.06
CA GLU A 152 11.65 -8.96 -23.10
C GLU A 152 10.41 -8.34 -23.74
N GLY A 153 10.37 -7.00 -23.83
CA GLY A 153 9.30 -6.25 -24.47
C GLY A 153 8.02 -6.08 -23.63
N GLN A 154 8.02 -6.43 -22.35
CA GLN A 154 6.92 -6.10 -21.43
C GLN A 154 7.18 -4.76 -20.75
N GLU A 155 6.18 -3.90 -20.73
CA GLU A 155 6.22 -2.60 -20.07
C GLU A 155 5.35 -2.64 -18.81
N TYR A 156 5.81 -2.02 -17.74
CA TYR A 156 4.98 -1.73 -16.56
C TYR A 156 3.85 -0.78 -16.97
N HIS A 157 2.74 -0.82 -16.25
CA HIS A 157 1.50 -0.13 -16.59
C HIS A 157 0.77 -0.72 -17.80
N ASP A 158 0.86 -2.03 -17.93
CA ASP A 158 0.03 -2.88 -18.76
C ASP A 158 -0.62 -3.89 -17.82
N ALA A 159 -1.92 -3.83 -17.62
CA ALA A 159 -2.62 -4.62 -16.59
C ALA A 159 -2.36 -6.13 -16.72
N TYR A 160 -2.21 -6.64 -17.94
CA TYR A 160 -1.92 -8.06 -18.12
C TYR A 160 -0.49 -8.42 -17.70
N CYS A 161 0.49 -7.59 -18.06
CA CYS A 161 1.88 -7.78 -17.65
C CYS A 161 2.03 -7.63 -16.13
N ASP A 162 1.37 -6.65 -15.53
CA ASP A 162 1.42 -6.41 -14.07
C ASP A 162 0.76 -7.55 -13.31
N ALA A 163 -0.32 -8.17 -13.83
CA ALA A 163 -0.88 -9.40 -13.29
C ALA A 163 0.09 -10.60 -13.38
N GLN A 164 0.87 -10.72 -14.48
CA GLN A 164 1.91 -11.76 -14.61
C GLN A 164 3.06 -11.56 -13.61
N PHE A 165 3.54 -10.32 -13.44
CA PHE A 165 4.55 -10.01 -12.43
C PHE A 165 4.05 -10.30 -11.01
N THR A 166 2.79 -9.97 -10.72
CA THR A 166 2.17 -10.27 -9.43
C THR A 166 2.09 -11.78 -9.17
N ALA A 167 1.75 -12.58 -10.18
CA ALA A 167 1.76 -14.03 -10.09
C ALA A 167 3.17 -14.60 -9.88
N ALA A 168 4.17 -14.06 -10.60
CA ALA A 168 5.57 -14.44 -10.43
C ALA A 168 6.09 -14.14 -9.01
N ILE A 169 5.72 -13.01 -8.42
CA ILE A 169 6.04 -12.70 -7.02
C ILE A 169 5.35 -13.69 -6.08
N GLY A 170 4.06 -13.98 -6.28
CA GLY A 170 3.33 -14.97 -5.47
C GLY A 170 4.02 -16.33 -5.47
N ARG A 171 4.46 -16.79 -6.64
CA ARG A 171 5.23 -18.02 -6.81
C ARG A 171 6.57 -17.95 -6.09
N ALA A 172 7.37 -16.91 -6.31
CA ALA A 172 8.69 -16.76 -5.70
C ALA A 172 8.62 -16.64 -4.16
N LEU A 173 7.59 -15.99 -3.62
CA LEU A 173 7.34 -15.95 -2.18
C LEU A 173 7.08 -17.35 -1.64
N THR A 174 6.27 -18.14 -2.33
CA THR A 174 5.96 -19.51 -1.91
C THR A 174 7.19 -20.42 -1.97
N GLU A 175 8.00 -20.30 -3.01
CA GLU A 175 9.24 -21.06 -3.18
C GLU A 175 10.30 -20.69 -2.11
N ARG A 176 10.43 -19.42 -1.75
CA ARG A 176 11.48 -18.93 -0.81
C ARG A 176 11.06 -19.01 0.66
N TYR A 177 9.78 -18.79 0.97
CA TYR A 177 9.30 -18.59 2.34
C TYR A 177 8.19 -19.56 2.76
N GLY A 178 7.82 -20.50 1.89
CA GLY A 178 6.68 -21.42 2.11
C GLY A 178 5.33 -20.79 1.73
N PRO A 179 4.22 -21.48 2.04
CA PRO A 179 2.88 -21.06 1.65
C PRO A 179 2.59 -19.59 1.97
N LEU A 180 1.84 -18.91 1.11
CA LEU A 180 1.43 -17.53 1.39
C LEU A 180 0.64 -17.47 2.71
N PRO A 181 0.83 -16.39 3.52
CA PRO A 181 0.10 -16.21 4.77
C PRO A 181 -1.41 -16.21 4.55
N ALA A 182 -2.17 -16.72 5.50
CA ALA A 182 -3.63 -16.62 5.45
C ALA A 182 -4.10 -15.15 5.49
N VAL A 183 -5.26 -14.86 4.91
CA VAL A 183 -5.83 -13.49 4.92
C VAL A 183 -6.01 -12.98 6.34
N GLU A 184 -6.42 -13.86 7.26
CA GLU A 184 -6.62 -13.56 8.68
C GLU A 184 -5.29 -13.20 9.37
N GLU A 185 -4.19 -13.88 9.02
CA GLU A 185 -2.84 -13.59 9.52
C GLU A 185 -2.38 -12.21 9.06
N LEU A 186 -2.55 -11.89 7.77
CA LEU A 186 -2.24 -10.57 7.23
C LEU A 186 -3.12 -9.47 7.84
N GLN A 187 -4.40 -9.76 8.08
CA GLN A 187 -5.32 -8.83 8.72
C GLN A 187 -4.96 -8.61 10.20
N ALA A 188 -4.57 -9.65 10.93
CA ALA A 188 -4.07 -9.55 12.29
C ALA A 188 -2.81 -8.69 12.35
N LEU A 189 -1.86 -8.90 11.43
CA LEU A 189 -0.67 -8.05 11.30
C LEU A 189 -1.04 -6.58 11.06
N LYS A 190 -1.99 -6.31 10.17
CA LYS A 190 -2.47 -4.95 9.88
C LYS A 190 -3.11 -4.30 11.11
N ASN A 191 -3.77 -5.07 11.95
CA ASN A 191 -4.40 -4.61 13.19
C ASN A 191 -3.38 -4.38 14.30
N THR A 192 -2.26 -5.12 14.33
CA THR A 192 -1.17 -4.90 15.31
C THR A 192 -0.38 -3.63 15.01
N LEU A 193 -0.37 -3.18 13.76
CA LEU A 193 0.20 -1.89 13.38
C LEU A 193 -0.86 -0.82 13.61
N VAL A 194 -0.84 -0.23 14.81
CA VAL A 194 -1.72 0.89 15.15
C VAL A 194 -1.42 2.03 14.16
N LYS A 195 -2.22 2.11 13.08
CA LYS A 195 -2.36 3.39 12.38
C LYS A 195 -3.21 4.26 13.30
N PRO A 196 -2.66 5.28 13.95
CA PRO A 196 -3.50 6.23 14.65
C PRO A 196 -4.53 6.72 13.62
N LYS A 197 -5.82 6.75 13.99
CA LYS A 197 -6.84 7.45 13.19
C LYS A 197 -6.22 8.77 12.80
N LYS A 198 -6.10 9.05 11.49
CA LYS A 198 -5.59 10.35 11.03
C LYS A 198 -6.33 11.41 11.82
N PRO A 199 -5.73 12.07 12.82
CA PRO A 199 -6.41 13.19 13.42
C PRO A 199 -6.59 14.17 12.26
N LYS A 200 -7.76 14.78 12.13
CA LYS A 200 -7.94 15.97 11.29
C LYS A 200 -7.09 17.06 11.93
N LEU A 201 -5.80 17.05 11.61
CA LEU A 201 -4.85 17.98 12.17
C LEU A 201 -5.12 19.37 11.61
N PRO A 202 -5.09 20.38 12.44
CA PRO A 202 -4.98 21.74 11.94
C PRO A 202 -3.70 21.80 11.09
N LEU A 203 -3.83 22.34 9.88
CA LEU A 203 -2.76 22.49 8.91
C LEU A 203 -1.51 23.08 9.58
N MET A 204 -0.43 22.31 9.60
CA MET A 204 0.76 22.63 10.39
C MET A 204 1.73 23.48 9.59
N TYR A 205 2.28 24.51 10.22
CA TYR A 205 3.14 25.51 9.57
C TYR A 205 4.61 25.07 9.42
N SER A 206 5.05 23.98 10.04
CA SER A 206 6.42 23.47 9.85
C SER A 206 6.59 22.05 10.41
N VAL A 207 7.50 21.28 9.81
CA VAL A 207 7.99 19.98 10.29
C VAL A 207 8.48 20.05 11.75
N LYS A 208 9.24 21.12 12.11
CA LYS A 208 9.74 21.33 13.48
C LYS A 208 8.63 21.45 14.52
N LYS A 209 7.45 21.89 14.12
CA LYS A 209 6.27 21.95 15.00
C LYS A 209 5.57 20.59 15.04
N ALA A 210 5.46 19.90 13.90
CA ALA A 210 4.85 18.56 13.81
C ALA A 210 5.50 17.57 14.77
N ILE A 211 6.80 17.41 14.70
CA ILE A 211 7.57 16.45 15.53
C ILE A 211 7.50 16.70 17.04
N ARG A 212 6.96 17.85 17.47
CA ARG A 212 6.79 18.21 18.90
C ARG A 212 5.35 18.15 19.39
N MET A 213 4.40 17.77 18.53
CA MET A 213 3.01 17.65 18.95
C MET A 213 2.84 16.51 19.95
N GLU A 214 2.02 16.72 20.97
CA GLU A 214 1.81 15.77 22.06
C GLU A 214 1.42 14.38 21.54
N GLN A 215 0.58 14.28 20.53
CA GLN A 215 0.15 13.01 19.92
C GLN A 215 1.27 12.19 19.28
N TYR A 216 2.40 12.82 18.90
CA TYR A 216 3.58 12.13 18.37
C TYR A 216 4.68 11.95 19.40
N VAL A 217 4.48 12.54 20.56
CA VAL A 217 5.42 12.50 21.68
C VAL A 217 4.94 11.59 22.80
N ALA A 218 3.62 11.54 23.01
CA ALA A 218 2.99 10.71 24.02
C ALA A 218 1.85 9.91 23.39
N PHE A 219 1.91 8.58 23.51
CA PHE A 219 0.97 7.65 22.87
C PHE A 219 0.89 6.35 23.68
N PRO A 220 -0.22 5.58 23.57
CA PRO A 220 -0.32 4.29 24.24
C PRO A 220 0.59 3.24 23.57
N CYS A 221 1.14 2.34 24.38
CA CYS A 221 1.82 1.16 23.87
C CYS A 221 0.86 0.32 23.02
N PRO A 222 1.23 -0.05 21.79
CA PRO A 222 0.33 -0.78 20.88
C PRO A 222 0.03 -2.20 21.36
N THR A 223 0.85 -2.75 22.29
CA THR A 223 0.69 -4.11 22.81
C THR A 223 -0.10 -4.16 24.11
N CYS A 224 0.19 -3.27 25.07
CA CYS A 224 -0.41 -3.32 26.42
C CYS A 224 -1.19 -2.06 26.82
N GLY A 225 -1.23 -1.03 25.98
CA GLY A 225 -1.95 0.22 26.24
C GLY A 225 -1.29 1.18 27.23
N LEU A 226 -0.20 0.80 27.90
CA LEU A 226 0.50 1.69 28.84
C LEU A 226 1.03 2.94 28.13
N PRO A 227 1.00 4.11 28.81
CA PRO A 227 1.46 5.35 28.21
C PRO A 227 2.96 5.32 27.93
N LEU A 228 3.35 5.66 26.72
CA LEU A 228 4.74 5.82 26.28
C LEU A 228 5.04 7.28 25.99
N ARG A 229 6.31 7.65 26.17
CA ARG A 229 6.83 8.94 25.71
C ARG A 229 8.06 8.76 24.85
N MET A 230 8.06 9.43 23.69
CA MET A 230 9.17 9.50 22.78
C MET A 230 10.23 10.48 23.36
N PRO A 231 11.46 10.04 23.63
CA PRO A 231 12.50 10.92 24.16
C PRO A 231 13.07 11.87 23.10
N CYS A 232 13.17 11.38 21.88
CA CYS A 232 13.68 12.14 20.74
C CYS A 232 13.24 11.51 19.43
N TRP A 233 13.32 12.29 18.34
CA TRP A 233 13.26 11.83 16.99
C TRP A 233 14.63 11.89 16.35
N TYR A 234 14.96 10.91 15.51
CA TYR A 234 16.12 10.92 14.65
C TYR A 234 15.65 11.19 13.22
N ALA A 235 16.21 12.19 12.56
CA ALA A 235 15.90 12.47 11.18
C ALA A 235 16.68 11.54 10.26
N LEU A 236 15.97 10.81 9.39
CA LEU A 236 16.55 10.07 8.27
C LEU A 236 16.80 11.01 7.07
N ASP A 237 15.89 11.96 6.89
CA ASP A 237 15.99 13.08 5.95
C ASP A 237 15.13 14.26 6.47
N ASP A 238 14.82 15.24 5.61
CA ASP A 238 14.05 16.44 5.96
C ASP A 238 12.55 16.16 6.21
N LYS A 239 12.06 14.97 5.87
CA LYS A 239 10.66 14.54 5.96
C LYS A 239 10.43 13.29 6.79
N HIS A 240 11.43 12.43 6.93
CA HIS A 240 11.31 11.14 7.60
C HIS A 240 12.04 11.14 8.93
N PHE A 241 11.34 10.75 9.96
CA PHE A 241 11.85 10.69 11.33
C PHE A 241 11.53 9.33 11.93
N ILE A 242 12.50 8.76 12.62
CA ILE A 242 12.31 7.52 13.38
C ILE A 242 12.61 7.78 14.85
N GLY A 243 11.87 7.12 15.74
CA GLY A 243 12.05 7.22 17.17
C GLY A 243 11.87 5.90 17.88
N GLN A 244 12.36 5.83 19.10
CA GLN A 244 12.30 4.66 19.96
C GLN A 244 11.81 5.06 21.34
N ALA A 245 10.78 4.37 21.83
CA ALA A 245 10.26 4.52 23.18
C ALA A 245 10.35 3.17 23.93
N ARG A 246 10.51 3.21 25.24
CA ARG A 246 10.56 2.00 26.07
C ARG A 246 9.26 1.82 26.84
N CYS A 247 8.58 0.72 26.60
CA CYS A 247 7.48 0.26 27.42
C CYS A 247 8.04 -0.52 28.63
N PRO A 248 7.60 -0.27 29.87
CA PRO A 248 8.04 -1.02 31.02
C PRO A 248 7.76 -2.53 30.90
N GLU A 249 6.59 -2.88 30.38
CA GLU A 249 6.12 -4.27 30.26
C GLU A 249 6.58 -4.95 28.98
N CYS A 250 6.58 -4.22 27.87
CA CYS A 250 6.75 -4.81 26.54
C CYS A 250 8.12 -4.53 25.90
N GLY A 251 9.01 -3.77 26.55
CA GLY A 251 10.32 -3.42 26.00
C GLY A 251 10.30 -2.30 24.95
N LEU A 252 11.22 -2.36 24.00
CA LEU A 252 11.38 -1.31 22.99
C LEU A 252 10.24 -1.29 21.98
N ARG A 253 9.78 -0.07 21.66
CA ARG A 253 8.79 0.23 20.62
C ARG A 253 9.35 1.28 19.69
N TYR A 254 9.07 1.14 18.42
CA TYR A 254 9.55 2.01 17.37
C TYR A 254 8.39 2.77 16.75
N ALA A 255 8.65 4.01 16.35
CA ALA A 255 7.69 4.82 15.64
C ALA A 255 8.36 5.56 14.50
N GLU A 256 7.64 5.73 13.41
CA GLU A 256 8.04 6.53 12.26
C GLU A 256 7.08 7.69 12.09
N LEU A 257 7.62 8.85 11.76
CA LEU A 257 6.86 10.04 11.44
C LEU A 257 7.33 10.56 10.07
N THR A 258 6.45 10.52 9.10
CA THR A 258 6.69 11.08 7.77
C THR A 258 5.92 12.40 7.64
N CYS A 259 6.60 13.44 7.16
CA CYS A 259 6.02 14.77 7.00
C CYS A 259 6.04 15.18 5.53
N ASP A 260 4.90 15.21 4.87
CA ASP A 260 4.77 15.67 3.50
C ASP A 260 4.60 17.18 3.43
N HIS A 261 5.35 17.82 2.55
CA HIS A 261 5.23 19.28 2.32
C HIS A 261 4.15 19.58 1.30
N PHE A 262 3.09 20.23 1.74
CA PHE A 262 2.13 20.85 0.85
C PHE A 262 2.49 22.31 0.53
N ARG A 263 1.91 22.84 -0.56
CA ARG A 263 2.05 24.25 -0.92
C ARG A 263 1.72 25.16 0.27
N GLN A 264 2.41 26.25 0.45
CA GLN A 264 2.22 27.29 1.48
C GLN A 264 2.71 26.93 2.91
N ASN A 265 3.86 26.27 3.06
CA ASN A 265 4.45 25.93 4.37
C ASN A 265 3.55 25.04 5.25
N ARG A 266 2.73 24.21 4.64
CA ARG A 266 1.89 23.21 5.33
C ARG A 266 2.54 21.84 5.22
N CYS A 267 2.35 21.04 6.26
CA CYS A 267 2.89 19.69 6.35
C CYS A 267 1.78 18.76 6.83
N ASP A 268 1.56 17.67 6.09
CA ASP A 268 0.81 16.51 6.57
C ASP A 268 1.78 15.55 7.25
N ALA A 269 1.40 15.09 8.44
CA ALA A 269 2.24 14.17 9.19
C ALA A 269 1.56 12.80 9.29
N HIS A 270 2.29 11.76 8.87
CA HIS A 270 1.87 10.37 8.99
C HIS A 270 2.69 9.72 10.10
N PHE A 271 2.00 9.19 11.10
CA PHE A 271 2.62 8.53 12.23
C PHE A 271 2.33 7.03 12.19
N THR A 272 3.38 6.22 12.28
CA THR A 272 3.29 4.76 12.35
C THR A 272 3.97 4.29 13.64
N LEU A 273 3.32 3.41 14.38
CA LEU A 273 3.82 2.82 15.62
C LEU A 273 3.83 1.31 15.47
N TRP A 274 4.97 0.66 15.74
CA TRP A 274 5.11 -0.80 15.67
C TRP A 274 4.93 -1.46 17.03
N GLY A 275 4.12 -2.50 17.08
CA GLY A 275 3.89 -3.33 18.28
C GLY A 275 5.10 -4.17 18.66
N GLU A 276 5.81 -4.68 17.65
CA GLU A 276 7.10 -5.36 17.80
C GLU A 276 8.14 -4.69 16.92
N ALA A 277 9.40 -4.82 17.32
CA ALA A 277 10.51 -4.27 16.55
C ALA A 277 10.75 -5.11 15.29
N SER A 278 10.19 -4.71 14.15
CA SER A 278 10.57 -5.28 12.85
C SER A 278 12.06 -5.05 12.60
N ASP A 279 12.69 -5.93 11.83
CA ASP A 279 14.10 -5.76 11.46
C ASP A 279 14.29 -4.48 10.63
N TYR A 280 13.28 -4.11 9.83
CA TYR A 280 13.23 -2.80 9.15
C TYR A 280 13.35 -1.64 10.15
N ALA A 281 12.50 -1.60 11.19
CA ALA A 281 12.53 -0.51 12.17
C ALA A 281 13.87 -0.43 12.92
N LYS A 282 14.47 -1.59 13.23
CA LYS A 282 15.80 -1.67 13.85
C LYS A 282 16.89 -1.14 12.93
N ASP A 283 16.84 -1.52 11.64
CA ASP A 283 17.81 -1.08 10.63
C ASP A 283 17.70 0.43 10.37
N GLN A 284 16.47 0.95 10.19
CA GLN A 284 16.28 2.40 10.03
C GLN A 284 16.73 3.18 11.26
N MET A 285 16.48 2.65 12.47
CA MET A 285 16.95 3.28 13.71
C MET A 285 18.48 3.29 13.78
N LYS A 286 19.15 2.21 13.37
CA LYS A 286 20.62 2.14 13.31
C LYS A 286 21.17 3.17 12.34
N LYS A 287 20.65 3.25 11.13
CA LYS A 287 21.04 4.28 10.13
C LYS A 287 20.83 5.70 10.66
N ALA A 288 19.70 5.96 11.31
CA ALA A 288 19.39 7.27 11.84
C ALA A 288 20.30 7.69 13.00
N VAL A 289 20.73 6.74 13.83
CA VAL A 289 21.73 6.99 14.89
C VAL A 289 23.10 7.28 14.31
N GLU A 290 23.50 6.57 13.25
CA GLU A 290 24.76 6.81 12.53
C GLU A 290 24.80 8.20 11.88
N LEU A 291 23.67 8.73 11.43
CA LEU A 291 23.56 10.09 10.89
C LEU A 291 23.66 11.19 11.96
N ASP A 292 23.57 10.84 13.24
CA ASP A 292 23.64 11.73 14.43
C ASP A 292 22.70 12.95 14.40
N HIS A 293 21.61 12.86 13.66
CA HIS A 293 20.60 13.92 13.57
C HIS A 293 19.48 13.74 14.61
N CYS A 294 19.88 13.71 15.89
CA CYS A 294 18.94 13.56 17.03
C CYS A 294 18.25 14.88 17.37
N ILE A 295 16.91 14.89 17.33
CA ILE A 295 16.07 16.02 17.74
C ILE A 295 15.47 15.73 19.10
N LYS A 296 16.06 16.27 20.17
CA LYS A 296 15.57 16.11 21.54
C LYS A 296 14.23 16.84 21.72
N LEU A 297 13.24 16.11 22.25
CA LEU A 297 11.88 16.62 22.47
C LEU A 297 11.74 17.35 23.81
N TYR A 298 12.58 16.98 24.78
CA TYR A 298 12.61 17.57 26.11
C TYR A 298 13.99 18.15 26.39
N SER A 299 14.05 19.46 26.66
CA SER A 299 15.12 20.05 27.45
C SER A 299 14.74 19.86 28.92
N PRO A 300 15.59 19.32 29.79
CA PRO A 300 15.32 19.37 31.22
C PRO A 300 15.18 20.84 31.58
N ARG A 301 14.00 21.24 32.07
CA ARG A 301 13.85 22.59 32.69
C ARG A 301 14.90 22.67 33.80
N ARG A 302 15.94 23.48 33.61
CA ARG A 302 16.77 23.91 34.73
C ARG A 302 15.81 24.48 35.77
N LYS A 303 15.67 23.82 36.92
CA LYS A 303 15.07 24.44 38.09
C LYS A 303 15.89 25.71 38.32
N LYS A 304 15.29 26.87 38.11
CA LYS A 304 15.83 28.10 38.63
C LYS A 304 15.80 27.91 40.15
N GLU A 305 16.93 27.68 40.72
CA GLU A 305 17.12 27.83 42.18
C GLU A 305 16.69 29.24 42.48
N ALA A 306 15.61 29.36 43.25
CA ALA A 306 15.21 30.62 43.84
C ALA A 306 16.31 31.01 44.85
N LYS A 307 16.98 32.11 44.56
CA LYS A 307 17.75 32.85 45.55
C LYS A 307 16.82 33.74 46.33
#